data_ae187c3bba39bf6ad03abccd727013ef
#
_entry.id   ae187c3bba39bf6ad03abccd727013ef
#
_cell.length_a   1.000
_cell.length_b   1.000
_cell.length_c   1.000
_cell.angle_alpha   90.00
_cell.angle_beta   90.00
_cell.angle_gamma   90.00
#
_symmetry.space_group_name_H-M   'P 1'
#
loop_
_entity.id
_entity.type
_entity.pdbx_description
1 polymer ?
#
loop_
_entity_poly.entity_id
_entity_poly.type
_entity_poly.pdbx_seq_one_letter_code
_entity_poly.pdbx_strand_id
1 'polypeptide(L)'
;MYVVEGKAHGSPHRAKAESLEQMALPQPNPWIEPSKSVKLCYTLMHVAEIAGIRDLADGEYKPHDKTLEDGIDRQINYLLDQVGCTQPGFRLLDIGCGYGRLLKKAKARGARAVGVNVSAEQVDYCSDQGLQVYFCTYRDLLGSPEWHGQFDGVIANGSLEHWVQPEDVKAGKMNEIYNESFAIAHKVIDPDAPDTRYVTTALHVKHALDPEDLLMPWYHLPRGSNRRQFSLLHHWFSGYYPVLGQLEACAKPYFSLEKEVDGTLGYKIASEYRMARMRRGLYTNPKLVWGIVKALARHPYTTATLLECYFIEQAWDWQFRGKEPPTTLLRQTWKLNSQASS
;
A
#
# COMPACT_ATOMS: atom_id res chain seq x y z
N MET A 1 5.60 60.60 -13.64
CA MET A 1 6.30 59.41 -13.12
C MET A 1 5.25 58.57 -12.46
N TYR A 2 4.64 57.66 -13.23
CA TYR A 2 3.58 56.76 -12.75
C TYR A 2 4.23 55.43 -12.33
N VAL A 3 4.13 55.11 -11.05
CA VAL A 3 4.52 53.80 -10.52
C VAL A 3 3.35 52.86 -10.77
N VAL A 4 3.56 51.84 -11.64
CA VAL A 4 2.61 50.76 -11.86
C VAL A 4 2.93 49.68 -10.83
N GLU A 5 2.06 49.56 -9.78
CA GLU A 5 2.09 48.40 -8.87
C GLU A 5 1.67 47.16 -9.63
N GLY A 6 2.65 46.31 -9.95
CA GLY A 6 2.41 44.97 -10.47
C GLY A 6 1.83 44.09 -9.41
N LYS A 7 0.51 43.78 -9.46
CA LYS A 7 -0.08 42.67 -8.71
C LYS A 7 0.52 41.36 -9.21
N ALA A 8 1.37 40.74 -8.41
CA ALA A 8 1.82 39.38 -8.63
C ALA A 8 0.60 38.43 -8.56
N HIS A 9 0.07 38.04 -9.70
CA HIS A 9 -0.88 36.95 -9.77
C HIS A 9 -0.12 35.66 -9.40
N GLY A 10 -0.32 35.15 -8.19
CA GLY A 10 0.14 33.83 -7.79
C GLY A 10 -0.41 32.78 -8.75
N SER A 11 0.43 31.89 -9.24
CA SER A 11 -0.02 30.84 -10.15
C SER A 11 -1.09 29.99 -9.45
N PRO A 12 -2.09 29.46 -10.19
CA PRO A 12 -3.14 28.58 -9.62
C PRO A 12 -2.55 27.38 -8.87
N HIS A 13 -1.38 26.88 -9.27
CA HIS A 13 -0.64 25.84 -8.56
C HIS A 13 -0.17 26.24 -7.16
N ARG A 14 0.18 27.52 -6.94
CA ARG A 14 0.60 28.00 -5.62
C ARG A 14 -0.57 28.05 -4.63
N ALA A 15 -1.75 28.49 -5.09
CA ALA A 15 -2.96 28.53 -4.26
C ALA A 15 -3.44 27.12 -3.87
N LYS A 16 -3.44 26.15 -4.83
CA LYS A 16 -3.75 24.74 -4.54
C LYS A 16 -2.74 24.11 -3.61
N ALA A 17 -1.46 24.47 -3.71
CA ALA A 17 -0.40 23.98 -2.84
C ALA A 17 -0.55 24.45 -1.39
N GLU A 18 -0.97 25.68 -1.15
CA GLU A 18 -1.27 26.21 0.19
C GLU A 18 -2.50 25.51 0.82
N SER A 19 -3.46 25.05 0.00
CA SER A 19 -4.65 24.33 0.47
C SER A 19 -4.34 22.95 1.07
N LEU A 20 -3.30 22.26 0.62
CA LEU A 20 -2.92 20.92 1.14
C LEU A 20 -2.48 20.97 2.61
N GLU A 21 -1.90 22.07 3.09
CA GLU A 21 -1.49 22.23 4.48
C GLU A 21 -2.70 22.42 5.43
N GLN A 22 -3.84 22.81 4.87
CA GLN A 22 -5.08 23.11 5.58
C GLN A 22 -6.24 22.20 5.19
N MET A 23 -5.96 21.06 4.55
CA MET A 23 -7.02 20.14 4.14
C MET A 23 -7.84 19.69 5.35
N ALA A 24 -9.16 19.85 5.24
CA ALA A 24 -10.08 19.28 6.20
C ALA A 24 -9.92 17.77 6.29
N LEU A 25 -10.07 17.20 7.47
CA LEU A 25 -10.13 15.76 7.66
C LEU A 25 -11.23 15.20 6.74
N PRO A 26 -10.95 14.12 5.96
CA PRO A 26 -12.01 13.41 5.27
C PRO A 26 -13.10 13.07 6.27
N GLN A 27 -14.36 13.35 5.92
CA GLN A 27 -15.46 12.98 6.80
C GLN A 27 -15.57 11.44 6.81
N PRO A 28 -15.31 10.78 7.96
CA PRO A 28 -15.40 9.33 8.03
C PRO A 28 -16.81 8.92 7.62
N ASN A 29 -16.92 8.03 6.63
CA ASN A 29 -18.19 7.42 6.33
C ASN A 29 -18.48 6.36 7.40
N PRO A 30 -19.43 6.55 8.32
CA PRO A 30 -19.68 5.64 9.44
C PRO A 30 -20.12 4.24 8.98
N TRP A 31 -20.48 4.09 7.69
CA TRP A 31 -20.94 2.85 7.09
C TRP A 31 -19.82 2.03 6.42
N ILE A 32 -18.61 2.57 6.32
CA ILE A 32 -17.48 1.95 5.63
C ILE A 32 -16.31 1.81 6.61
N GLU A 33 -16.31 0.73 7.38
CA GLU A 33 -15.15 0.35 8.17
C GLU A 33 -14.25 -0.62 7.39
N PRO A 34 -12.91 -0.47 7.48
CA PRO A 34 -12.00 -1.53 7.06
C PRO A 34 -12.34 -2.82 7.76
N SER A 35 -12.14 -3.97 7.10
CA SER A 35 -12.43 -5.25 7.73
C SER A 35 -11.70 -5.35 9.08
N LYS A 36 -12.35 -5.98 10.08
CA LYS A 36 -11.76 -6.15 11.42
C LYS A 36 -10.43 -6.89 11.35
N SER A 37 -10.28 -7.81 10.39
CA SER A 37 -9.05 -8.57 10.16
C SER A 37 -7.91 -7.68 9.65
N VAL A 38 -8.17 -6.75 8.74
CA VAL A 38 -7.17 -5.76 8.27
C VAL A 38 -6.70 -4.90 9.45
N LYS A 39 -7.63 -4.30 10.21
CA LYS A 39 -7.28 -3.50 11.40
C LYS A 39 -6.42 -4.30 12.37
N LEU A 40 -6.83 -5.55 12.69
CA LEU A 40 -6.12 -6.41 13.63
C LEU A 40 -4.72 -6.77 13.15
N CYS A 41 -4.57 -7.12 11.86
CA CYS A 41 -3.26 -7.40 11.28
C CYS A 41 -2.30 -6.22 11.48
N TYR A 42 -2.71 -5.01 11.08
CA TYR A 42 -1.85 -3.84 11.17
C TYR A 42 -1.57 -3.40 12.61
N THR A 43 -2.50 -3.60 13.55
CA THR A 43 -2.23 -3.42 14.99
C THR A 43 -1.16 -4.42 15.49
N LEU A 44 -1.23 -5.68 15.05
CA LEU A 44 -0.24 -6.70 15.43
C LEU A 44 1.10 -6.54 14.67
N MET A 45 1.16 -5.76 13.60
CA MET A 45 2.41 -5.38 12.94
C MET A 45 3.39 -4.65 13.87
N HIS A 46 2.91 -4.08 14.97
CA HIS A 46 3.76 -3.59 16.06
C HIS A 46 4.77 -4.66 16.56
N VAL A 47 4.40 -5.95 16.55
CA VAL A 47 5.33 -7.04 16.88
C VAL A 47 6.49 -7.10 15.88
N ALA A 48 6.21 -6.93 14.57
CA ALA A 48 7.24 -6.89 13.53
C ALA A 48 8.09 -5.61 13.64
N GLU A 49 7.48 -4.48 14.02
CA GLU A 49 8.20 -3.23 14.27
C GLU A 49 9.24 -3.36 15.38
N ILE A 50 8.94 -4.09 16.46
CA ILE A 50 9.91 -4.37 17.54
C ILE A 50 11.14 -5.09 16.96
N ALA A 51 11.00 -5.89 15.92
CA ALA A 51 12.09 -6.51 15.18
C ALA A 51 12.73 -5.55 14.14
N GLY A 52 12.28 -4.30 14.05
CA GLY A 52 12.77 -3.30 13.11
C GLY A 52 12.18 -3.44 11.70
N ILE A 53 11.04 -4.13 11.56
CA ILE A 53 10.31 -4.26 10.28
C ILE A 53 9.18 -3.26 10.29
N ARG A 54 9.33 -2.18 9.51
CA ARG A 54 8.33 -1.11 9.37
C ARG A 54 7.72 -1.04 7.98
N ASP A 55 8.36 -1.66 6.99
CA ASP A 55 7.89 -1.67 5.61
C ASP A 55 7.62 -3.11 5.16
N LEU A 56 6.50 -3.34 4.51
CA LEU A 56 6.11 -4.62 3.92
C LEU A 56 6.23 -4.61 2.40
N ALA A 57 6.54 -3.45 1.80
CA ALA A 57 6.72 -3.31 0.36
C ALA A 57 7.86 -4.20 -0.18
N ASP A 58 7.83 -4.42 -1.47
CA ASP A 58 8.94 -5.04 -2.19
C ASP A 58 10.19 -4.15 -2.18
N GLY A 59 11.28 -4.65 -2.73
CA GLY A 59 12.52 -3.90 -2.89
C GLY A 59 13.08 -4.04 -4.29
N GLU A 60 14.01 -3.17 -4.65
CA GLU A 60 14.83 -3.31 -5.86
C GLU A 60 16.28 -3.53 -5.47
N TYR A 61 16.73 -4.79 -5.50
CA TYR A 61 18.03 -5.18 -4.99
C TYR A 61 19.08 -5.32 -6.09
N LYS A 62 20.30 -4.86 -5.76
CA LYS A 62 21.51 -5.04 -6.57
C LYS A 62 22.46 -6.04 -5.90
N PRO A 63 23.39 -6.65 -6.64
CA PRO A 63 24.31 -7.65 -6.08
C PRO A 63 25.14 -7.19 -4.87
N HIS A 64 25.30 -5.88 -4.68
CA HIS A 64 26.10 -5.31 -3.60
C HIS A 64 25.26 -4.88 -2.39
N ASP A 65 23.93 -4.96 -2.45
CA ASP A 65 23.06 -4.60 -1.34
C ASP A 65 23.22 -5.59 -0.18
N LYS A 66 23.31 -5.05 1.02
CA LYS A 66 23.56 -5.84 2.24
C LYS A 66 22.42 -5.77 3.23
N THR A 67 21.52 -4.81 3.05
CA THR A 67 20.43 -4.53 3.98
C THR A 67 19.08 -4.54 3.29
N LEU A 68 18.03 -4.79 4.07
CA LEU A 68 16.64 -4.67 3.62
C LEU A 68 16.38 -3.26 3.09
N GLU A 69 16.93 -2.25 3.77
CA GLU A 69 16.69 -0.83 3.51
C GLU A 69 17.22 -0.38 2.14
N ASP A 70 18.35 -0.95 1.68
CA ASP A 70 18.96 -0.59 0.38
C ASP A 70 17.98 -0.81 -0.78
N GLY A 71 17.35 -1.98 -0.81
CA GLY A 71 16.39 -2.32 -1.87
C GLY A 71 15.08 -1.56 -1.74
N ILE A 72 14.55 -1.39 -0.52
CA ILE A 72 13.31 -0.65 -0.29
C ILE A 72 13.47 0.82 -0.66
N ASP A 73 14.58 1.45 -0.29
CA ASP A 73 14.84 2.85 -0.64
C ASP A 73 14.91 3.09 -2.15
N ARG A 74 15.47 2.13 -2.88
CA ARG A 74 15.54 2.20 -4.34
C ARG A 74 14.17 2.00 -4.99
N GLN A 75 13.38 1.06 -4.48
CA GLN A 75 12.01 0.84 -4.93
C GLN A 75 11.15 2.09 -4.71
N ILE A 76 11.21 2.70 -3.54
CA ILE A 76 10.47 3.94 -3.26
C ILE A 76 10.91 5.07 -4.20
N ASN A 77 12.21 5.24 -4.43
CA ASN A 77 12.70 6.23 -5.39
C ASN A 77 12.18 5.95 -6.80
N TYR A 78 12.16 4.68 -7.22
CA TYR A 78 11.55 4.28 -8.49
C TYR A 78 10.07 4.69 -8.57
N LEU A 79 9.26 4.44 -7.53
CA LEU A 79 7.84 4.83 -7.54
C LEU A 79 7.66 6.35 -7.61
N LEU A 80 8.48 7.10 -6.87
CA LEU A 80 8.47 8.56 -6.90
C LEU A 80 8.85 9.12 -8.29
N ASP A 81 9.80 8.46 -8.98
CA ASP A 81 10.17 8.82 -10.35
C ASP A 81 9.04 8.50 -11.33
N GLN A 82 8.38 7.34 -11.18
CA GLN A 82 7.27 6.93 -12.06
C GLN A 82 6.04 7.83 -11.89
N VAL A 83 5.74 8.31 -10.69
CA VAL A 83 4.61 9.22 -10.47
C VAL A 83 4.90 10.66 -10.92
N GLY A 84 6.16 10.97 -11.27
CA GLY A 84 6.57 12.31 -11.66
C GLY A 84 7.01 13.22 -10.51
N CYS A 85 7.22 12.69 -9.30
CA CYS A 85 7.69 13.45 -8.13
C CYS A 85 9.19 13.77 -8.24
N THR A 86 9.55 14.60 -9.22
CA THR A 86 10.94 14.94 -9.55
C THR A 86 11.31 16.39 -9.22
N GLN A 87 10.32 17.23 -8.89
CA GLN A 87 10.52 18.66 -8.63
C GLN A 87 9.88 19.09 -7.29
N PRO A 88 10.44 20.10 -6.62
CA PRO A 88 9.84 20.70 -5.45
C PRO A 88 8.41 21.21 -5.72
N GLY A 89 7.55 21.09 -4.71
CA GLY A 89 6.15 21.52 -4.79
C GLY A 89 5.19 20.49 -5.39
N PHE A 90 5.68 19.35 -5.87
CA PHE A 90 4.81 18.25 -6.34
C PHE A 90 3.85 17.80 -5.24
N ARG A 91 2.56 17.70 -5.54
CA ARG A 91 1.49 17.32 -4.61
C ARG A 91 1.21 15.84 -4.74
N LEU A 92 1.61 15.07 -3.74
CA LEU A 92 1.54 13.60 -3.74
C LEU A 92 0.53 13.09 -2.72
N LEU A 93 -0.33 12.16 -3.14
CA LEU A 93 -1.13 11.33 -2.25
C LEU A 93 -0.57 9.90 -2.19
N ASP A 94 -0.36 9.38 -0.98
CA ASP A 94 0.04 8.00 -0.71
C ASP A 94 -1.10 7.25 -0.01
N ILE A 95 -1.76 6.32 -0.72
CA ILE A 95 -2.89 5.56 -0.21
C ILE A 95 -2.39 4.27 0.44
N GLY A 96 -2.54 4.17 1.77
CA GLY A 96 -1.98 3.07 2.54
C GLY A 96 -0.51 3.30 2.89
N CYS A 97 -0.17 4.50 3.33
CA CYS A 97 1.20 4.99 3.50
C CYS A 97 2.05 4.25 4.56
N GLY A 98 1.49 3.29 5.31
CA GLY A 98 2.18 2.53 6.33
C GLY A 98 2.87 3.45 7.37
N TYR A 99 4.14 3.21 7.66
CA TYR A 99 4.96 4.05 8.55
C TYR A 99 5.60 5.28 7.84
N GLY A 100 5.08 5.66 6.68
CA GLY A 100 5.38 6.94 6.02
C GLY A 100 6.77 7.04 5.39
N ARG A 101 7.45 5.92 5.07
CA ARG A 101 8.79 5.97 4.46
C ARG A 101 8.76 6.65 3.08
N LEU A 102 7.74 6.37 2.27
CA LEU A 102 7.55 7.01 0.97
C LEU A 102 7.32 8.52 1.16
N LEU A 103 6.47 8.92 2.10
CA LEU A 103 6.22 10.34 2.41
C LEU A 103 7.50 11.08 2.83
N LYS A 104 8.36 10.45 3.67
CA LYS A 104 9.67 11.02 4.05
C LYS A 104 10.57 11.26 2.84
N LYS A 105 10.62 10.30 1.90
CA LYS A 105 11.41 10.41 0.68
C LYS A 105 10.86 11.48 -0.27
N ALA A 106 9.53 11.55 -0.42
CA ALA A 106 8.88 12.60 -1.21
C ALA A 106 9.15 14.00 -0.62
N LYS A 107 9.00 14.15 0.70
CA LYS A 107 9.32 15.40 1.42
C LYS A 107 10.78 15.81 1.24
N ALA A 108 11.72 14.87 1.25
CA ALA A 108 13.14 15.13 0.99
C ALA A 108 13.41 15.61 -0.45
N ARG A 109 12.53 15.33 -1.41
CA ARG A 109 12.54 15.89 -2.78
C ARG A 109 11.85 17.26 -2.86
N GLY A 110 11.34 17.79 -1.74
CA GLY A 110 10.60 19.06 -1.70
C GLY A 110 9.13 18.91 -2.08
N ALA A 111 8.58 17.70 -2.18
CA ALA A 111 7.18 17.48 -2.46
C ALA A 111 6.30 17.78 -1.22
N ARG A 112 5.06 18.16 -1.48
CA ARG A 112 3.98 18.23 -0.50
C ARG A 112 3.25 16.88 -0.52
N ALA A 113 3.63 16.00 0.39
CA ALA A 113 3.14 14.63 0.42
C ALA A 113 2.17 14.43 1.58
N VAL A 114 1.02 13.87 1.26
CA VAL A 114 -0.06 13.52 2.20
C VAL A 114 -0.28 12.02 2.14
N GLY A 115 -0.45 11.39 3.29
CA GLY A 115 -0.78 9.97 3.40
C GLY A 115 -2.16 9.74 3.98
N VAL A 116 -2.77 8.62 3.60
CA VAL A 116 -3.98 8.08 4.26
C VAL A 116 -3.71 6.66 4.71
N ASN A 117 -4.25 6.29 5.88
CA ASN A 117 -4.05 4.97 6.47
C ASN A 117 -5.24 4.58 7.36
N VAL A 118 -5.44 3.26 7.49
CA VAL A 118 -6.51 2.65 8.31
C VAL A 118 -6.03 2.13 9.67
N SER A 119 -4.73 2.27 9.99
CA SER A 119 -4.15 1.94 11.29
C SER A 119 -3.86 3.21 12.07
N ALA A 120 -4.56 3.38 13.20
CA ALA A 120 -4.36 4.53 14.08
C ALA A 120 -2.92 4.60 14.60
N GLU A 121 -2.32 3.44 14.95
CA GLU A 121 -0.96 3.37 15.47
C GLU A 121 0.08 3.84 14.44
N GLN A 122 -0.15 3.55 13.14
CA GLN A 122 0.72 4.01 12.07
C GLN A 122 0.52 5.51 11.79
N VAL A 123 -0.71 6.01 11.88
CA VAL A 123 -1.01 7.44 11.75
C VAL A 123 -0.34 8.22 12.87
N ASP A 124 -0.47 7.78 14.13
CA ASP A 124 0.17 8.40 15.28
C ASP A 124 1.69 8.43 15.11
N TYR A 125 2.29 7.29 14.73
CA TYR A 125 3.72 7.23 14.45
C TYR A 125 4.16 8.23 13.37
N CYS A 126 3.40 8.34 12.27
CA CYS A 126 3.70 9.28 11.19
C CYS A 126 3.59 10.72 11.66
N SER A 127 2.56 11.05 12.44
CA SER A 127 2.33 12.37 13.01
C SER A 127 3.47 12.79 13.93
N ASP A 128 3.96 11.89 14.78
CA ASP A 128 5.13 12.09 15.64
C ASP A 128 6.42 12.36 14.84
N GLN A 129 6.47 11.90 13.59
CA GLN A 129 7.59 12.17 12.67
C GLN A 129 7.39 13.45 11.82
N GLY A 130 6.33 14.24 12.09
CA GLY A 130 6.00 15.46 11.35
C GLY A 130 5.57 15.18 9.90
N LEU A 131 4.96 14.03 9.64
CA LEU A 131 4.34 13.69 8.37
C LEU A 131 2.84 13.97 8.42
N GLN A 132 2.29 14.47 7.32
CA GLN A 132 0.87 14.71 7.18
C GLN A 132 0.17 13.40 6.77
N VAL A 133 -0.47 12.75 7.72
CA VAL A 133 -1.19 11.48 7.51
C VAL A 133 -2.55 11.54 8.19
N TYR A 134 -3.57 11.04 7.50
CA TYR A 134 -4.94 11.03 7.98
C TYR A 134 -5.43 9.59 8.22
N PHE A 135 -6.13 9.42 9.33
CA PHE A 135 -6.81 8.16 9.65
C PHE A 135 -8.14 8.10 8.90
N CYS A 136 -8.14 7.48 7.74
CA CYS A 136 -9.34 7.29 6.92
C CYS A 136 -9.17 6.12 5.93
N THR A 137 -10.28 5.69 5.36
CA THR A 137 -10.27 4.72 4.27
C THR A 137 -10.12 5.45 2.92
N TYR A 138 -9.74 4.70 1.89
CA TYR A 138 -9.74 5.21 0.52
C TYR A 138 -11.15 5.68 0.06
N ARG A 139 -12.23 5.06 0.56
CA ARG A 139 -13.60 5.41 0.22
C ARG A 139 -14.04 6.73 0.81
N ASP A 140 -13.46 7.14 1.94
CA ASP A 140 -13.74 8.45 2.55
C ASP A 140 -13.30 9.58 1.60
N LEU A 141 -12.25 9.35 0.78
CA LEU A 141 -11.79 10.30 -0.22
C LEU A 141 -12.82 10.56 -1.33
N LEU A 142 -13.62 9.56 -1.70
CA LEU A 142 -14.70 9.74 -2.68
C LEU A 142 -15.80 10.67 -2.15
N GLY A 143 -16.10 10.57 -0.87
CA GLY A 143 -17.12 11.36 -0.19
C GLY A 143 -16.66 12.76 0.24
N SER A 144 -15.40 13.12 0.00
CA SER A 144 -14.76 14.35 0.48
C SER A 144 -14.37 15.25 -0.71
N PRO A 145 -15.26 16.10 -1.22
CA PRO A 145 -15.02 16.93 -2.40
C PRO A 145 -13.77 17.83 -2.29
N GLU A 146 -13.39 18.23 -1.09
CA GLU A 146 -12.19 19.02 -0.81
C GLU A 146 -10.88 18.32 -1.18
N TRP A 147 -10.92 16.99 -1.35
CA TRP A 147 -9.78 16.20 -1.81
C TRP A 147 -9.71 16.05 -3.33
N HIS A 148 -10.80 16.40 -4.04
CA HIS A 148 -10.87 16.23 -5.48
C HIS A 148 -10.01 17.26 -6.21
N GLY A 149 -9.22 16.81 -7.19
CA GLY A 149 -8.36 17.67 -8.01
C GLY A 149 -7.20 18.32 -7.24
N GLN A 150 -6.77 17.76 -6.11
CA GLN A 150 -5.75 18.37 -5.27
C GLN A 150 -4.33 17.87 -5.53
N PHE A 151 -4.17 16.71 -6.19
CA PHE A 151 -2.86 16.04 -6.29
C PHE A 151 -2.34 15.98 -7.73
N ASP A 152 -1.03 16.09 -7.88
CA ASP A 152 -0.34 15.92 -9.16
C ASP A 152 -0.12 14.45 -9.49
N GLY A 153 -0.12 13.59 -8.47
CA GLY A 153 -0.01 12.15 -8.62
C GLY A 153 -0.39 11.38 -7.37
N VAL A 154 -0.70 10.10 -7.56
CA VAL A 154 -1.14 9.18 -6.51
C VAL A 154 -0.27 7.93 -6.51
N ILE A 155 0.06 7.42 -5.34
CA ILE A 155 0.73 6.12 -5.17
C ILE A 155 -0.11 5.24 -4.24
N ALA A 156 -0.20 3.93 -4.58
CA ALA A 156 -0.72 2.89 -3.70
C ALA A 156 0.30 1.73 -3.68
N ASN A 157 1.19 1.76 -2.69
CA ASN A 157 2.32 0.83 -2.62
C ASN A 157 2.00 -0.36 -1.70
N GLY A 158 1.60 -1.50 -2.27
CA GLY A 158 1.28 -2.72 -1.51
C GLY A 158 0.02 -2.57 -0.65
N SER A 159 -1.01 -1.91 -1.19
CA SER A 159 -2.27 -1.73 -0.47
C SER A 159 -3.49 -2.30 -1.19
N LEU A 160 -3.49 -2.35 -2.53
CA LEU A 160 -4.65 -2.79 -3.32
C LEU A 160 -5.09 -4.21 -3.05
N GLU A 161 -4.16 -5.12 -2.78
CA GLU A 161 -4.41 -6.51 -2.44
C GLU A 161 -5.22 -6.73 -1.15
N HIS A 162 -5.36 -5.68 -0.34
CA HIS A 162 -6.12 -5.70 0.91
C HIS A 162 -7.53 -5.10 0.78
N TRP A 163 -7.87 -4.49 -0.37
CA TRP A 163 -9.15 -3.80 -0.54
C TRP A 163 -10.30 -4.74 -0.77
N VAL A 164 -10.08 -5.80 -1.55
CA VAL A 164 -11.06 -6.87 -1.80
C VAL A 164 -10.92 -7.94 -0.73
N GLN A 165 -12.03 -8.45 -0.22
CA GLN A 165 -12.08 -9.56 0.72
C GLN A 165 -12.71 -10.79 0.04
N PRO A 166 -12.45 -12.02 0.52
CA PRO A 166 -13.09 -13.22 -0.05
C PRO A 166 -14.62 -13.15 -0.07
N GLU A 167 -15.24 -12.47 0.91
CA GLU A 167 -16.68 -12.24 0.96
C GLU A 167 -17.15 -11.36 -0.20
N ASP A 168 -16.35 -10.36 -0.59
CA ASP A 168 -16.65 -9.49 -1.73
C ASP A 168 -16.58 -10.28 -3.04
N VAL A 169 -15.63 -11.21 -3.15
CA VAL A 169 -15.51 -12.10 -4.31
C VAL A 169 -16.76 -13.00 -4.42
N LYS A 170 -17.21 -13.59 -3.31
CA LYS A 170 -18.46 -14.39 -3.27
C LYS A 170 -19.67 -13.55 -3.66
N ALA A 171 -19.68 -12.27 -3.30
CA ALA A 171 -20.76 -11.34 -3.66
C ALA A 171 -20.63 -10.79 -5.10
N GLY A 172 -19.59 -11.16 -5.87
CA GLY A 172 -19.34 -10.68 -7.23
C GLY A 172 -18.86 -9.24 -7.33
N LYS A 173 -18.39 -8.64 -6.22
CA LYS A 173 -18.02 -7.21 -6.12
C LYS A 173 -16.55 -6.90 -6.40
N MET A 174 -15.73 -7.91 -6.68
CA MET A 174 -14.28 -7.75 -6.82
C MET A 174 -13.89 -6.68 -7.85
N ASN A 175 -14.47 -6.73 -9.06
CA ASN A 175 -14.18 -5.75 -10.10
C ASN A 175 -14.70 -4.35 -9.75
N GLU A 176 -15.84 -4.25 -9.07
CA GLU A 176 -16.39 -2.99 -8.58
C GLU A 176 -15.41 -2.29 -7.64
N ILE A 177 -14.85 -3.02 -6.66
CA ILE A 177 -13.91 -2.49 -5.68
C ILE A 177 -12.59 -2.05 -6.34
N TYR A 178 -12.05 -2.85 -7.28
CA TYR A 178 -10.86 -2.41 -8.01
C TYR A 178 -11.14 -1.21 -8.93
N ASN A 179 -12.31 -1.15 -9.56
CA ASN A 179 -12.74 0.01 -10.34
C ASN A 179 -12.85 1.27 -9.45
N GLU A 180 -13.40 1.14 -8.22
CA GLU A 180 -13.43 2.24 -7.24
C GLU A 180 -12.01 2.79 -6.96
N SER A 181 -10.98 1.94 -6.88
CA SER A 181 -9.59 2.37 -6.69
C SER A 181 -9.15 3.35 -7.77
N PHE A 182 -9.40 3.03 -9.02
CA PHE A 182 -9.07 3.90 -10.15
C PHE A 182 -9.96 5.15 -10.20
N ALA A 183 -11.24 5.02 -9.86
CA ALA A 183 -12.16 6.16 -9.77
C ALA A 183 -11.70 7.17 -8.71
N ILE A 184 -11.20 6.70 -7.56
CA ILE A 184 -10.68 7.56 -6.49
C ILE A 184 -9.43 8.28 -6.96
N ALA A 185 -8.45 7.55 -7.49
CA ALA A 185 -7.22 8.15 -8.02
C ALA A 185 -7.54 9.21 -9.09
N HIS A 186 -8.48 8.90 -10.01
CA HIS A 186 -8.95 9.84 -11.03
C HIS A 186 -9.56 11.11 -10.41
N LYS A 187 -10.38 10.97 -9.37
CA LYS A 187 -11.04 12.13 -8.74
C LYS A 187 -10.10 13.04 -7.98
N VAL A 188 -9.13 12.48 -7.27
CA VAL A 188 -8.21 13.27 -6.43
C VAL A 188 -7.09 13.92 -7.23
N ILE A 189 -6.74 13.37 -8.38
CA ILE A 189 -5.76 13.94 -9.31
C ILE A 189 -6.29 15.26 -9.89
N ASP A 190 -5.43 16.27 -9.95
CA ASP A 190 -5.70 17.52 -10.65
C ASP A 190 -5.66 17.29 -12.17
N PRO A 191 -6.78 17.43 -12.89
CA PRO A 191 -6.82 17.17 -14.33
C PRO A 191 -6.00 18.17 -15.13
N ASP A 192 -5.68 19.35 -14.57
CA ASP A 192 -4.90 20.40 -15.19
C ASP A 192 -3.40 20.27 -14.92
N ALA A 193 -2.98 19.36 -14.04
CA ALA A 193 -1.58 19.12 -13.76
C ALA A 193 -0.91 18.36 -14.92
N PRO A 194 0.32 18.73 -15.30
CA PRO A 194 1.03 18.04 -16.36
C PRO A 194 1.45 16.64 -15.94
N ASP A 195 1.39 15.68 -16.87
CA ASP A 195 1.92 14.31 -16.68
C ASP A 195 1.41 13.57 -15.44
N THR A 196 0.12 13.68 -15.16
CA THR A 196 -0.50 13.03 -14.01
C THR A 196 -0.50 11.51 -14.12
N ARG A 197 -0.07 10.84 -13.04
CA ARG A 197 0.01 9.39 -12.98
C ARG A 197 -0.53 8.85 -11.65
N TYR A 198 -1.09 7.66 -11.75
CA TYR A 198 -1.32 6.78 -10.61
C TYR A 198 -0.29 5.65 -10.67
N VAL A 199 0.38 5.33 -9.57
CA VAL A 199 1.38 4.26 -9.51
C VAL A 199 0.95 3.26 -8.46
N THR A 200 0.87 1.99 -8.84
CA THR A 200 0.47 0.92 -7.94
C THR A 200 1.54 -0.15 -7.85
N THR A 201 1.65 -0.79 -6.69
CA THR A 201 2.29 -2.09 -6.54
C THR A 201 1.28 -3.03 -5.91
N ALA A 202 1.13 -4.22 -6.45
CA ALA A 202 0.21 -5.21 -5.91
C ALA A 202 0.67 -6.64 -6.24
N LEU A 203 0.36 -7.55 -5.33
CA LEU A 203 0.49 -8.98 -5.56
C LEU A 203 -0.65 -9.47 -6.45
N HIS A 204 -0.32 -10.26 -7.45
CA HIS A 204 -1.27 -10.88 -8.38
C HIS A 204 -1.15 -12.38 -8.33
N VAL A 205 -2.23 -13.08 -8.66
CA VAL A 205 -2.26 -14.53 -8.89
C VAL A 205 -2.51 -14.82 -10.37
N LYS A 206 -2.01 -15.96 -10.86
CA LYS A 206 -2.26 -16.40 -12.26
C LYS A 206 -3.71 -16.86 -12.45
N HIS A 207 -4.28 -17.48 -11.43
CA HIS A 207 -5.65 -18.01 -11.43
C HIS A 207 -6.36 -17.56 -10.18
N ALA A 208 -7.65 -17.26 -10.29
CA ALA A 208 -8.48 -16.89 -9.17
C ALA A 208 -8.39 -17.92 -8.04
N LEU A 209 -8.23 -17.46 -6.83
CA LEU A 209 -8.26 -18.30 -5.63
C LEU A 209 -9.71 -18.64 -5.28
N ASP A 210 -9.92 -19.81 -4.69
CA ASP A 210 -11.24 -20.15 -4.14
C ASP A 210 -11.47 -19.33 -2.85
N PRO A 211 -12.47 -18.43 -2.79
CA PRO A 211 -12.74 -17.66 -1.59
C PRO A 211 -13.13 -18.52 -0.38
N GLU A 212 -13.73 -19.69 -0.59
CA GLU A 212 -14.05 -20.61 0.51
C GLU A 212 -12.79 -21.16 1.18
N ASP A 213 -11.75 -21.46 0.38
CA ASP A 213 -10.45 -21.88 0.93
C ASP A 213 -9.79 -20.81 1.78
N LEU A 214 -9.92 -19.54 1.38
CA LEU A 214 -9.36 -18.42 2.13
C LEU A 214 -10.11 -18.18 3.45
N LEU A 215 -11.42 -18.34 3.45
CA LEU A 215 -12.27 -18.22 4.65
C LEU A 215 -12.14 -19.41 5.60
N MET A 216 -11.73 -20.57 5.07
CA MET A 216 -11.53 -21.76 5.91
C MET A 216 -10.30 -21.58 6.82
N PRO A 217 -10.38 -21.87 8.12
CA PRO A 217 -9.22 -21.88 8.99
C PRO A 217 -8.09 -22.72 8.42
N TRP A 218 -6.89 -22.14 8.30
CA TRP A 218 -5.73 -22.74 7.64
C TRP A 218 -5.39 -24.16 8.19
N TYR A 219 -5.63 -24.44 9.46
CA TYR A 219 -5.34 -25.73 10.07
C TYR A 219 -6.30 -26.86 9.64
N HIS A 220 -7.41 -26.55 8.99
CA HIS A 220 -8.29 -27.55 8.36
C HIS A 220 -7.83 -27.96 6.96
N LEU A 221 -6.89 -27.22 6.38
CA LEU A 221 -6.37 -27.50 5.06
C LEU A 221 -5.08 -28.36 5.13
N PRO A 222 -4.82 -29.22 4.14
CA PRO A 222 -3.66 -30.11 4.15
C PRO A 222 -2.33 -29.33 4.20
N ARG A 223 -1.41 -29.75 5.09
CA ARG A 223 -0.07 -29.16 5.17
C ARG A 223 0.65 -29.23 3.84
N GLY A 224 1.37 -28.15 3.49
CA GLY A 224 2.13 -28.03 2.24
C GLY A 224 1.28 -27.79 0.99
N SER A 225 -0.06 -27.73 1.10
CA SER A 225 -0.92 -27.39 -0.04
C SER A 225 -0.93 -25.87 -0.28
N ASN A 226 -1.04 -25.46 -1.57
CA ASN A 226 -1.21 -24.06 -1.93
C ASN A 226 -2.44 -23.43 -1.25
N ARG A 227 -3.54 -24.19 -1.13
CA ARG A 227 -4.78 -23.77 -0.45
C ARG A 227 -4.50 -23.33 0.99
N ARG A 228 -3.74 -24.14 1.75
CA ARG A 228 -3.35 -23.81 3.12
C ARG A 228 -2.43 -22.60 3.20
N GLN A 229 -1.47 -22.48 2.29
CA GLN A 229 -0.54 -21.36 2.26
C GLN A 229 -1.26 -20.03 1.98
N PHE A 230 -2.18 -20.00 1.01
CA PHE A 230 -3.00 -18.82 0.75
C PHE A 230 -3.97 -18.52 1.89
N SER A 231 -4.57 -19.54 2.54
CA SER A 231 -5.39 -19.34 3.73
C SER A 231 -4.58 -18.72 4.88
N LEU A 232 -3.33 -19.19 5.12
CA LEU A 232 -2.42 -18.56 6.10
C LEU A 232 -2.16 -17.10 5.78
N LEU A 233 -1.86 -16.77 4.52
CA LEU A 233 -1.62 -15.39 4.09
C LEU A 233 -2.86 -14.53 4.30
N HIS A 234 -4.05 -15.01 3.92
CA HIS A 234 -5.30 -14.29 4.12
C HIS A 234 -5.59 -14.08 5.61
N HIS A 235 -5.49 -15.11 6.44
CA HIS A 235 -5.78 -15.00 7.88
C HIS A 235 -4.78 -14.13 8.64
N TRP A 236 -3.60 -13.87 8.04
CA TRP A 236 -2.61 -12.95 8.61
C TRP A 236 -2.76 -11.54 8.03
N PHE A 237 -2.69 -11.38 6.71
CA PHE A 237 -2.67 -10.07 6.05
C PHE A 237 -4.05 -9.56 5.66
N SER A 238 -5.06 -10.46 5.59
CA SER A 238 -6.36 -10.17 4.97
C SER A 238 -6.26 -9.86 3.47
N GLY A 239 -7.39 -9.66 2.81
CA GLY A 239 -7.44 -9.31 1.40
C GLY A 239 -7.57 -10.49 0.44
N TYR A 240 -7.68 -10.16 -0.84
CA TYR A 240 -7.78 -11.10 -1.94
C TYR A 240 -6.99 -10.55 -3.12
N TYR A 241 -6.09 -11.35 -3.69
CA TYR A 241 -5.19 -10.89 -4.73
C TYR A 241 -5.89 -10.78 -6.09
N PRO A 242 -5.66 -9.71 -6.87
CA PRO A 242 -6.15 -9.62 -8.24
C PRO A 242 -5.52 -10.70 -9.13
N VAL A 243 -6.27 -11.13 -10.13
CA VAL A 243 -5.75 -11.99 -11.21
C VAL A 243 -4.96 -11.11 -12.19
N LEU A 244 -3.93 -11.68 -12.83
CA LEU A 244 -3.18 -10.99 -13.88
C LEU A 244 -4.12 -10.42 -14.96
N GLY A 245 -3.94 -9.16 -15.34
CA GLY A 245 -4.78 -8.44 -16.31
C GLY A 245 -6.09 -7.87 -15.74
N GLN A 246 -6.43 -8.15 -14.49
CA GLN A 246 -7.68 -7.67 -13.89
C GLN A 246 -7.65 -6.17 -13.59
N LEU A 247 -6.54 -5.68 -13.03
CA LEU A 247 -6.41 -4.25 -12.74
C LEU A 247 -6.45 -3.43 -14.02
N GLU A 248 -5.85 -3.90 -15.12
CA GLU A 248 -5.91 -3.25 -16.43
C GLU A 248 -7.35 -3.14 -16.95
N ALA A 249 -8.15 -4.20 -16.76
CA ALA A 249 -9.54 -4.17 -17.15
C ALA A 249 -10.35 -3.16 -16.32
N CYS A 250 -10.11 -3.07 -15.01
CA CYS A 250 -10.78 -2.14 -14.11
C CYS A 250 -10.32 -0.69 -14.30
N ALA A 251 -9.06 -0.46 -14.74
CA ALA A 251 -8.51 0.87 -14.95
C ALA A 251 -9.08 1.59 -16.18
N LYS A 252 -9.48 0.84 -17.22
CA LYS A 252 -9.85 1.38 -18.55
C LYS A 252 -10.73 2.62 -18.57
N PRO A 253 -11.73 2.79 -17.70
CA PRO A 253 -12.57 4.00 -17.71
C PRO A 253 -11.80 5.27 -17.35
N TYR A 254 -10.68 5.17 -16.63
CA TYR A 254 -9.99 6.29 -16.02
C TYR A 254 -8.54 6.42 -16.47
N PHE A 255 -7.84 5.31 -16.65
CA PHE A 255 -6.41 5.24 -16.91
C PHE A 255 -6.06 4.21 -18.00
N SER A 256 -4.93 4.43 -18.62
CA SER A 256 -4.24 3.45 -19.48
C SER A 256 -2.93 3.02 -18.82
N LEU A 257 -2.60 1.73 -18.92
CA LEU A 257 -1.32 1.20 -18.45
C LEU A 257 -0.19 1.75 -19.33
N GLU A 258 0.71 2.55 -18.73
CA GLU A 258 1.88 3.11 -19.41
C GLU A 258 3.10 2.21 -19.28
N LYS A 259 3.26 1.59 -18.10
CA LYS A 259 4.42 0.74 -17.80
C LYS A 259 4.09 -0.30 -16.75
N GLU A 260 4.65 -1.49 -16.94
CA GLU A 260 4.59 -2.58 -15.98
C GLU A 260 5.99 -3.16 -15.74
N VAL A 261 6.31 -3.46 -14.49
CA VAL A 261 7.58 -4.06 -14.08
C VAL A 261 7.31 -5.18 -13.08
N ASP A 262 7.87 -6.35 -13.34
CA ASP A 262 7.84 -7.47 -12.41
C ASP A 262 8.82 -7.22 -11.24
N GLY A 263 8.29 -7.03 -10.05
CA GLY A 263 9.02 -6.85 -8.79
C GLY A 263 9.15 -8.12 -7.94
N THR A 264 8.70 -9.27 -8.44
CA THR A 264 8.60 -10.53 -7.68
C THR A 264 9.92 -10.94 -7.04
N LEU A 265 11.02 -10.88 -7.80
CA LEU A 265 12.35 -11.21 -7.26
C LEU A 265 12.76 -10.24 -6.13
N GLY A 266 12.48 -8.96 -6.29
CA GLY A 266 12.74 -7.95 -5.27
C GLY A 266 11.95 -8.20 -4.01
N TYR A 267 10.69 -8.59 -4.14
CA TYR A 267 9.86 -8.93 -2.97
C TYR A 267 10.33 -10.21 -2.27
N LYS A 268 10.73 -11.22 -3.04
CA LYS A 268 11.34 -12.44 -2.50
C LYS A 268 12.53 -12.10 -1.62
N ILE A 269 13.49 -11.33 -2.14
CA ILE A 269 14.69 -10.93 -1.39
C ILE A 269 14.30 -10.11 -0.14
N ALA A 270 13.35 -9.19 -0.26
CA ALA A 270 12.84 -8.42 0.87
C ALA A 270 12.20 -9.33 1.94
N SER A 271 11.42 -10.33 1.53
CA SER A 271 10.81 -11.29 2.46
C SER A 271 11.87 -12.12 3.20
N GLU A 272 12.89 -12.60 2.50
CA GLU A 272 14.02 -13.33 3.09
C GLU A 272 14.75 -12.49 4.17
N TYR A 273 15.02 -11.21 3.89
CA TYR A 273 15.61 -10.28 4.87
C TYR A 273 14.72 -10.10 6.11
N ARG A 274 13.41 -9.93 5.91
CA ARG A 274 12.44 -9.77 7.02
C ARG A 274 12.35 -11.03 7.87
N MET A 275 12.29 -12.19 7.22
CA MET A 275 12.26 -13.49 7.90
C MET A 275 13.54 -13.70 8.72
N ALA A 276 14.71 -13.39 8.16
CA ALA A 276 15.99 -13.48 8.87
C ALA A 276 16.03 -12.52 10.06
N ARG A 277 15.54 -11.30 9.91
CA ARG A 277 15.45 -10.29 10.98
C ARG A 277 14.54 -10.74 12.12
N MET A 278 13.36 -11.25 11.80
CA MET A 278 12.43 -11.81 12.80
C MET A 278 13.05 -12.99 13.55
N ARG A 279 13.67 -13.96 12.85
CA ARG A 279 14.35 -15.11 13.49
C ARG A 279 15.45 -14.66 14.42
N ARG A 280 16.32 -13.76 13.96
CA ARG A 280 17.40 -13.20 14.80
C ARG A 280 16.82 -12.53 16.04
N GLY A 281 15.74 -11.76 15.87
CA GLY A 281 15.07 -11.06 16.97
C GLY A 281 14.58 -11.96 18.09
N LEU A 282 14.15 -13.20 17.78
CA LEU A 282 13.75 -14.17 18.80
C LEU A 282 14.87 -14.52 19.79
N TYR A 283 16.13 -14.49 19.34
CA TYR A 283 17.29 -14.84 20.18
C TYR A 283 18.00 -13.61 20.76
N THR A 284 17.82 -12.43 20.15
CA THR A 284 18.59 -11.23 20.50
C THR A 284 17.78 -10.09 21.08
N ASN A 285 16.44 -10.15 20.99
CA ASN A 285 15.55 -9.06 21.41
C ASN A 285 14.45 -9.56 22.38
N PRO A 286 14.67 -9.50 23.71
CA PRO A 286 13.68 -9.96 24.67
C PRO A 286 12.36 -9.16 24.60
N LYS A 287 12.36 -7.91 24.10
CA LYS A 287 11.14 -7.12 23.90
C LYS A 287 10.26 -7.74 22.80
N LEU A 288 10.88 -8.31 21.74
CA LEU A 288 10.15 -9.03 20.70
C LEU A 288 9.47 -10.27 21.26
N VAL A 289 10.20 -11.09 22.00
CA VAL A 289 9.66 -12.30 22.65
C VAL A 289 8.48 -11.94 23.55
N TRP A 290 8.66 -10.91 24.40
CA TRP A 290 7.61 -10.44 25.29
C TRP A 290 6.42 -9.86 24.53
N GLY A 291 6.65 -9.16 23.41
CA GLY A 291 5.60 -8.68 22.49
C GLY A 291 4.77 -9.84 21.93
N ILE A 292 5.42 -10.91 21.46
CA ILE A 292 4.75 -12.13 20.98
C ILE A 292 3.93 -12.79 22.08
N VAL A 293 4.47 -12.93 23.29
CA VAL A 293 3.75 -13.50 24.44
C VAL A 293 2.49 -12.69 24.77
N LYS A 294 2.60 -11.36 24.81
CA LYS A 294 1.45 -10.48 25.04
C LYS A 294 0.41 -10.59 23.92
N ALA A 295 0.86 -10.65 22.67
CA ALA A 295 -0.02 -10.80 21.51
C ALA A 295 -0.73 -12.16 21.56
N LEU A 296 -0.01 -13.23 21.91
CA LEU A 296 -0.59 -14.57 22.07
C LEU A 296 -1.67 -14.62 23.16
N ALA A 297 -1.46 -13.93 24.27
CA ALA A 297 -2.43 -13.84 25.36
C ALA A 297 -3.71 -13.08 24.98
N ARG A 298 -3.59 -12.06 24.10
CA ARG A 298 -4.73 -11.22 23.71
C ARG A 298 -5.42 -11.69 22.43
N HIS A 299 -4.66 -12.20 21.49
CA HIS A 299 -5.11 -12.58 20.14
C HIS A 299 -4.48 -13.92 19.73
N PRO A 300 -4.83 -15.04 20.40
CA PRO A 300 -4.14 -16.32 20.25
C PRO A 300 -4.16 -16.85 18.82
N TYR A 301 -5.31 -16.78 18.14
CA TYR A 301 -5.45 -17.27 16.77
C TYR A 301 -4.58 -16.50 15.79
N THR A 302 -4.69 -15.18 15.79
CA THR A 302 -3.93 -14.32 14.84
C THR A 302 -2.44 -14.39 15.13
N THR A 303 -2.04 -14.51 16.41
CA THR A 303 -0.62 -14.66 16.76
C THR A 303 -0.09 -16.04 16.34
N ALA A 304 -0.87 -17.10 16.47
CA ALA A 304 -0.52 -18.42 15.94
C ALA A 304 -0.35 -18.38 14.43
N THR A 305 -1.25 -17.70 13.72
CA THR A 305 -1.16 -17.47 12.28
C THR A 305 0.13 -16.73 11.90
N LEU A 306 0.49 -15.67 12.65
CA LEU A 306 1.77 -14.97 12.47
C LEU A 306 2.95 -15.94 12.60
N LEU A 307 2.96 -16.77 13.65
CA LEU A 307 4.06 -17.72 13.89
C LEU A 307 4.16 -18.76 12.77
N GLU A 308 3.04 -19.26 12.26
CA GLU A 308 3.00 -20.16 11.10
C GLU A 308 3.53 -19.45 9.83
N CYS A 309 3.05 -18.23 9.54
CA CYS A 309 3.47 -17.47 8.35
C CYS A 309 4.96 -17.13 8.35
N TYR A 310 5.54 -16.81 9.50
CA TYR A 310 6.94 -16.33 9.57
C TYR A 310 7.95 -17.41 9.93
N PHE A 311 7.57 -18.41 10.73
CA PHE A 311 8.56 -19.31 11.33
C PHE A 311 8.38 -20.77 10.96
N ILE A 312 7.13 -21.26 10.88
CA ILE A 312 6.86 -22.69 10.72
C ILE A 312 6.69 -23.02 9.22
N GLU A 313 5.62 -22.61 8.58
CA GLU A 313 5.38 -22.89 7.17
C GLU A 313 5.98 -21.83 6.24
N GLN A 314 6.29 -20.66 6.77
CA GLN A 314 6.92 -19.56 6.04
C GLN A 314 6.11 -19.16 4.78
N ALA A 315 4.78 -19.08 4.94
CA ALA A 315 3.85 -18.79 3.86
C ALA A 315 4.18 -17.48 3.13
N TRP A 316 4.66 -16.47 3.86
CA TRP A 316 5.04 -15.20 3.24
C TRP A 316 6.12 -15.34 2.20
N ASP A 317 7.20 -16.07 2.48
CA ASP A 317 8.29 -16.31 1.52
C ASP A 317 7.92 -17.39 0.49
N TRP A 318 7.08 -18.37 0.90
CA TRP A 318 6.64 -19.45 0.03
C TRP A 318 6.02 -18.94 -1.28
N GLN A 319 5.22 -17.88 -1.24
CA GLN A 319 4.52 -17.34 -2.41
C GLN A 319 5.46 -16.82 -3.53
N PHE A 320 6.75 -16.65 -3.24
CA PHE A 320 7.77 -16.19 -4.18
C PHE A 320 8.78 -17.28 -4.57
N ARG A 321 8.59 -18.53 -4.10
CA ARG A 321 9.55 -19.62 -4.31
C ARG A 321 9.28 -20.35 -5.63
N GLY A 322 10.36 -20.98 -6.14
CA GLY A 322 10.30 -21.84 -7.33
C GLY A 322 10.57 -21.09 -8.63
N LYS A 323 10.50 -21.82 -9.74
CA LYS A 323 10.66 -21.25 -11.09
C LYS A 323 9.40 -20.50 -11.52
N GLU A 324 8.26 -20.96 -11.06
CA GLU A 324 6.94 -20.35 -11.28
C GLU A 324 6.29 -20.10 -9.93
N PRO A 325 6.57 -18.94 -9.31
CA PRO A 325 5.98 -18.62 -8.01
C PRO A 325 4.45 -18.50 -8.12
N PRO A 326 3.72 -18.85 -7.04
CA PRO A 326 2.26 -18.76 -7.01
C PRO A 326 1.73 -17.34 -7.19
N THR A 327 2.53 -16.33 -6.81
CA THR A 327 2.18 -14.91 -6.93
C THR A 327 3.22 -14.17 -7.76
N THR A 328 2.79 -13.07 -8.37
CA THR A 328 3.64 -12.12 -9.07
C THR A 328 3.38 -10.73 -8.48
N LEU A 329 4.43 -10.02 -8.09
CA LEU A 329 4.31 -8.61 -7.75
C LEU A 329 4.46 -7.77 -9.01
N LEU A 330 3.46 -6.96 -9.32
CA LEU A 330 3.55 -5.99 -10.41
C LEU A 330 3.64 -4.57 -9.86
N ARG A 331 4.56 -3.79 -10.42
CA ARG A 331 4.65 -2.34 -10.28
C ARG A 331 4.10 -1.73 -11.55
N GLN A 332 2.96 -1.07 -11.46
CA GLN A 332 2.23 -0.57 -12.62
C GLN A 332 2.13 0.95 -12.56
N THR A 333 2.45 1.60 -13.66
CA THR A 333 2.31 3.05 -13.86
C THR A 333 1.15 3.30 -14.79
N TRP A 334 0.16 4.04 -14.33
CA TRP A 334 -1.07 4.34 -15.01
C TRP A 334 -1.09 5.82 -15.41
N LYS A 335 -1.32 6.07 -16.69
CA LYS A 335 -1.48 7.42 -17.22
C LYS A 335 -2.96 7.77 -17.25
N LEU A 336 -3.30 8.98 -16.78
CA LEU A 336 -4.66 9.50 -16.84
C LEU A 336 -5.13 9.55 -18.29
N ASN A 337 -6.30 9.01 -18.56
CA ASN A 337 -6.88 9.10 -19.90
C ASN A 337 -7.21 10.56 -20.20
N SER A 338 -6.78 11.06 -21.38
CA SER A 338 -7.24 12.35 -21.84
C SER A 338 -8.77 12.34 -21.91
N GLN A 339 -9.44 13.27 -21.23
CA GLN A 339 -10.87 13.42 -21.40
C GLN A 339 -11.10 13.62 -22.91
N ALA A 340 -11.85 12.70 -23.51
CA ALA A 340 -12.37 12.94 -24.84
C ALA A 340 -13.18 14.22 -24.73
N SER A 341 -12.75 15.27 -25.44
CA SER A 341 -13.49 16.52 -25.52
C SER A 341 -14.89 16.18 -26.04
N SER A 342 -15.85 16.12 -25.12
CA SER A 342 -17.26 15.90 -25.42
C SER A 342 -17.89 17.17 -25.97
#